data_39e41000d3dc30d44dff5b715537e812
#
_entry.id   39e41000d3dc30d44dff5b715537e812
#
_cell.length_a   1.000
_cell.length_b   1.000
_cell.length_c   1.000
_cell.angle_alpha   90.00
_cell.angle_beta   90.00
_cell.angle_gamma   90.00
#
_symmetry.space_group_name_H-M   'P 1'
#
loop_
_entity.id
_entity.type
_entity.pdbx_description
1 polymer ?
#
loop_
_entity_poly.entity_id
_entity_poly.type
_entity_poly.pdbx_seq_one_letter_code
_entity_poly.pdbx_strand_id
1 'polypeptide(L)'
;MKKQYNKVVLAYSGGLDTSVLIPWLKENYGCEVIAVSGDVGQKSELDGLEEKALATGASKLYIADLKKEFVEDYIIPSMKAGASYENYLLGTSFARPIIAKKLVEIAKQEGADAICHGCTGKGNDQVRFELAIQAFAPGMDIIAPWRFWELNSREKEIEYAKSHNIPLKITAETNYSKDKNLWHLSHEGLDLEDPSNATPLEKEGFLELGVSPIQAKDEPDYVTIHFEEGTPTSIDGKEMSCLDIIETLNDLGGKNGIGILDIVENRLVGMKSRGVYETPGGTILYAAHEKLEEITLDKDTAHYKKQVALKFGELVYDGKWYTPLRKALSSFVDETQKTVTGDVKLQLYKGNIIPCSVTSPYSLYSSGMATFDEDDCYDQADSAGFIHLFGLPLKVRALNDQELFGKTQKHFPTVE
;
A
#
# COMPACT_ATOMS: atom_id res chain seq x y z
N MET A 1 38.37 5.11 14.60
CA MET A 1 38.57 3.77 14.00
C MET A 1 37.26 3.38 13.33
N LYS A 2 37.30 2.93 12.07
CA LYS A 2 36.10 2.34 11.45
C LYS A 2 35.70 1.09 12.26
N LYS A 3 34.43 0.93 12.56
CA LYS A 3 33.90 -0.26 13.26
C LYS A 3 34.15 -1.49 12.35
N GLN A 4 34.69 -2.56 12.91
CA GLN A 4 34.87 -3.82 12.17
C GLN A 4 33.70 -4.74 12.42
N TYR A 5 33.29 -5.44 11.40
CA TYR A 5 32.24 -6.47 11.47
C TYR A 5 32.80 -7.79 10.96
N ASN A 6 32.39 -8.90 11.55
CA ASN A 6 32.75 -10.23 11.04
C ASN A 6 31.74 -10.67 9.97
N LYS A 7 30.46 -10.39 10.19
CA LYS A 7 29.38 -10.82 9.29
C LYS A 7 28.31 -9.74 9.18
N VAL A 8 27.85 -9.46 7.95
CA VAL A 8 26.79 -8.49 7.66
C VAL A 8 25.71 -9.17 6.83
N VAL A 9 24.45 -8.98 7.22
CA VAL A 9 23.28 -9.37 6.42
C VAL A 9 22.89 -8.19 5.53
N LEU A 10 22.81 -8.42 4.22
CA LEU A 10 22.47 -7.42 3.22
C LEU A 10 21.06 -7.65 2.67
N ALA A 11 20.20 -6.64 2.75
CA ALA A 11 18.95 -6.60 1.99
C ALA A 11 19.30 -6.54 0.49
N TYR A 12 19.02 -7.63 -0.23
CA TYR A 12 19.50 -7.83 -1.59
C TYR A 12 18.35 -7.98 -2.58
N SER A 13 18.24 -7.07 -3.53
CA SER A 13 17.25 -7.11 -4.61
C SER A 13 17.82 -7.58 -5.95
N GLY A 14 19.14 -7.72 -6.06
CA GLY A 14 19.82 -8.00 -7.32
C GLY A 14 19.94 -6.79 -8.26
N GLY A 15 19.45 -5.63 -7.89
CA GLY A 15 19.65 -4.38 -8.61
C GLY A 15 21.09 -3.88 -8.54
N LEU A 16 21.38 -2.76 -9.22
CA LEU A 16 22.71 -2.15 -9.24
C LEU A 16 23.18 -1.82 -7.82
N ASP A 17 22.39 -1.02 -7.10
CA ASP A 17 22.74 -0.50 -5.77
C ASP A 17 23.09 -1.63 -4.78
N THR A 18 22.26 -2.67 -4.74
CA THR A 18 22.50 -3.78 -3.80
C THR A 18 23.61 -4.73 -4.26
N SER A 19 23.88 -4.83 -5.57
CA SER A 19 24.97 -5.65 -6.09
C SER A 19 26.35 -5.03 -5.81
N VAL A 20 26.50 -3.69 -5.96
CA VAL A 20 27.77 -3.01 -5.64
C VAL A 20 28.07 -3.02 -4.14
N LEU A 21 27.05 -3.14 -3.30
CA LEU A 21 27.24 -3.21 -1.85
C LEU A 21 27.98 -4.47 -1.39
N ILE A 22 27.90 -5.59 -2.09
CA ILE A 22 28.57 -6.84 -1.70
C ILE A 22 30.09 -6.65 -1.65
N PRO A 23 30.80 -6.29 -2.75
CA PRO A 23 32.24 -6.07 -2.69
C PRO A 23 32.60 -4.84 -1.84
N TRP A 24 31.79 -3.78 -1.87
CA TRP A 24 32.05 -2.58 -1.08
C TRP A 24 32.07 -2.86 0.44
N LEU A 25 31.15 -3.69 0.96
CA LEU A 25 31.15 -4.11 2.36
C LEU A 25 32.40 -4.90 2.72
N LYS A 26 32.81 -5.82 1.85
CA LYS A 26 34.04 -6.64 2.04
C LYS A 26 35.30 -5.76 2.08
N GLU A 27 35.42 -4.79 1.19
CA GLU A 27 36.57 -3.88 1.11
C GLU A 27 36.63 -2.92 2.31
N ASN A 28 35.49 -2.39 2.72
CA ASN A 28 35.43 -1.37 3.76
C ASN A 28 35.43 -1.92 5.18
N TYR A 29 34.90 -3.14 5.40
CA TYR A 29 34.75 -3.72 6.73
C TYR A 29 35.45 -5.08 6.90
N GLY A 30 35.91 -5.72 5.82
CA GLY A 30 36.56 -7.03 5.87
C GLY A 30 35.61 -8.16 6.28
N CYS A 31 34.30 -7.98 6.09
CA CYS A 31 33.26 -8.87 6.61
C CYS A 31 32.83 -9.92 5.61
N GLU A 32 32.24 -10.99 6.13
CA GLU A 32 31.41 -11.92 5.38
C GLU A 32 30.05 -11.24 5.06
N VAL A 33 29.57 -11.40 3.81
CA VAL A 33 28.27 -10.83 3.39
C VAL A 33 27.28 -11.94 3.10
N ILE A 34 26.19 -11.96 3.86
CA ILE A 34 25.02 -12.84 3.66
C ILE A 34 23.94 -12.02 2.96
N ALA A 35 23.64 -12.35 1.72
CA ALA A 35 22.57 -11.70 0.98
C ALA A 35 21.21 -12.31 1.36
N VAL A 36 20.17 -11.46 1.44
CA VAL A 36 18.80 -11.90 1.75
C VAL A 36 17.82 -11.18 0.85
N SER A 37 16.99 -11.92 0.15
CA SER A 37 15.86 -11.43 -0.62
C SER A 37 14.56 -11.97 -0.05
N GLY A 38 13.54 -11.13 0.09
CA GLY A 38 12.18 -11.56 0.42
C GLY A 38 11.37 -11.77 -0.86
N ASP A 39 10.80 -12.95 -1.04
CA ASP A 39 9.79 -13.19 -2.08
C ASP A 39 8.43 -12.71 -1.58
N VAL A 40 8.03 -11.55 -2.07
CA VAL A 40 6.72 -10.92 -1.84
C VAL A 40 5.87 -10.91 -3.13
N GLY A 41 6.19 -11.80 -4.08
CA GLY A 41 5.47 -11.97 -5.33
C GLY A 41 6.01 -11.17 -6.52
N GLN A 42 7.30 -10.80 -6.52
CA GLN A 42 7.98 -10.12 -7.63
C GLN A 42 8.35 -11.05 -8.80
N LYS A 43 7.96 -12.34 -8.72
CA LYS A 43 8.05 -13.33 -9.81
C LYS A 43 9.46 -13.45 -10.43
N SER A 44 9.60 -13.14 -11.73
CA SER A 44 10.83 -13.31 -12.50
C SER A 44 12.02 -12.47 -12.04
N GLU A 45 11.83 -11.51 -11.14
CA GLU A 45 12.94 -10.73 -10.58
C GLU A 45 13.87 -11.58 -9.69
N LEU A 46 13.38 -12.75 -9.22
CA LEU A 46 14.15 -13.69 -8.41
C LEU A 46 14.96 -14.69 -9.25
N ASP A 47 14.73 -14.74 -10.57
CA ASP A 47 15.40 -15.70 -11.45
C ASP A 47 16.90 -15.40 -11.59
N GLY A 48 17.74 -16.40 -11.28
CA GLY A 48 19.19 -16.27 -11.33
C GLY A 48 19.81 -15.40 -10.23
N LEU A 49 19.01 -15.01 -9.22
CA LEU A 49 19.45 -14.12 -8.15
C LEU A 49 20.57 -14.74 -7.29
N GLU A 50 20.50 -16.04 -7.02
CA GLU A 50 21.51 -16.75 -6.23
C GLU A 50 22.86 -16.79 -6.96
N GLU A 51 22.87 -17.20 -8.21
CA GLU A 51 24.07 -17.22 -9.04
C GLU A 51 24.73 -15.83 -9.09
N LYS A 52 23.91 -14.79 -9.26
CA LYS A 52 24.38 -13.41 -9.29
C LYS A 52 24.98 -12.97 -7.95
N ALA A 53 24.32 -13.25 -6.84
CA ALA A 53 24.81 -12.87 -5.50
C ALA A 53 26.15 -13.53 -5.19
N LEU A 54 26.28 -14.85 -5.46
CA LEU A 54 27.50 -15.60 -5.24
C LEU A 54 28.63 -15.14 -6.17
N ALA A 55 28.34 -14.92 -7.46
CA ALA A 55 29.32 -14.41 -8.42
C ALA A 55 29.81 -12.99 -8.06
N THR A 56 28.97 -12.20 -7.38
CA THR A 56 29.33 -10.85 -6.89
C THR A 56 30.17 -10.92 -5.59
N GLY A 57 30.24 -12.08 -4.92
CA GLY A 57 31.06 -12.32 -3.75
C GLY A 57 30.30 -12.45 -2.42
N ALA A 58 28.98 -12.57 -2.43
CA ALA A 58 28.25 -12.99 -1.24
C ALA A 58 28.63 -14.41 -0.86
N SER A 59 28.72 -14.70 0.44
CA SER A 59 29.00 -16.04 0.94
C SER A 59 27.79 -16.96 0.83
N LYS A 60 26.59 -16.38 0.87
CA LYS A 60 25.32 -17.10 0.84
C LYS A 60 24.19 -16.16 0.41
N LEU A 61 23.15 -16.71 -0.24
CA LEU A 61 21.89 -16.05 -0.45
C LEU A 61 20.75 -16.81 0.26
N TYR A 62 19.88 -16.08 0.93
CA TYR A 62 18.57 -16.55 1.36
C TYR A 62 17.49 -15.92 0.48
N ILE A 63 16.63 -16.72 -0.13
CA ILE A 63 15.37 -16.28 -0.75
C ILE A 63 14.25 -16.77 0.17
N ALA A 64 13.65 -15.86 0.91
CA ALA A 64 12.60 -16.20 1.86
C ALA A 64 11.23 -16.05 1.22
N ASP A 65 10.44 -17.14 1.12
CA ASP A 65 9.05 -17.05 0.68
C ASP A 65 8.20 -16.38 1.77
N LEU A 66 7.76 -15.17 1.48
CA LEU A 66 6.98 -14.32 2.36
C LEU A 66 5.56 -14.06 1.83
N LYS A 67 5.19 -14.63 0.68
CA LYS A 67 3.92 -14.30 -0.01
C LYS A 67 2.69 -14.49 0.86
N LYS A 68 2.60 -15.64 1.55
CA LYS A 68 1.46 -15.92 2.44
C LYS A 68 1.38 -14.94 3.60
N GLU A 69 2.50 -14.76 4.34
CA GLU A 69 2.56 -13.82 5.46
C GLU A 69 2.29 -12.38 5.00
N PHE A 70 2.81 -12.01 3.82
CA PHE A 70 2.59 -10.70 3.22
C PHE A 70 1.10 -10.42 2.96
N VAL A 71 0.37 -11.41 2.45
CA VAL A 71 -1.07 -11.30 2.21
C VAL A 71 -1.85 -11.26 3.52
N GLU A 72 -1.66 -12.26 4.37
CA GLU A 72 -2.50 -12.48 5.56
C GLU A 72 -2.27 -11.44 6.66
N ASP A 73 -0.99 -11.06 6.89
CA ASP A 73 -0.62 -10.22 8.03
C ASP A 73 -0.44 -8.73 7.67
N TYR A 74 -0.36 -8.37 6.36
CA TYR A 74 -0.13 -6.98 5.96
C TYR A 74 -1.18 -6.47 4.96
N ILE A 75 -1.43 -7.17 3.87
CA ILE A 75 -2.38 -6.72 2.84
C ILE A 75 -3.80 -6.73 3.39
N ILE A 76 -4.26 -7.89 3.87
CA ILE A 76 -5.65 -8.04 4.34
C ILE A 76 -5.99 -7.11 5.51
N PRO A 77 -5.17 -6.96 6.56
CA PRO A 77 -5.45 -5.98 7.61
C PRO A 77 -5.52 -4.54 7.12
N SER A 78 -4.67 -4.17 6.15
CA SER A 78 -4.68 -2.82 5.56
C SER A 78 -5.91 -2.59 4.69
N MET A 79 -6.33 -3.61 3.93
CA MET A 79 -7.55 -3.59 3.11
C MET A 79 -8.80 -3.50 4.00
N LYS A 80 -8.91 -4.33 5.04
CA LYS A 80 -10.00 -4.24 6.05
C LYS A 80 -10.09 -2.85 6.69
N ALA A 81 -8.95 -2.23 6.96
CA ALA A 81 -8.91 -0.87 7.49
C ALA A 81 -9.38 0.19 6.45
N GLY A 82 -9.41 -0.14 5.17
CA GLY A 82 -9.58 0.84 4.10
C GLY A 82 -8.38 1.80 4.01
N ALA A 83 -7.20 1.34 4.43
CA ALA A 83 -6.02 2.19 4.62
C ALA A 83 -5.38 2.58 3.28
N SER A 84 -5.17 3.86 3.08
CA SER A 84 -4.39 4.42 1.98
C SER A 84 -3.63 5.65 2.45
N TYR A 85 -2.62 6.04 1.70
CA TYR A 85 -1.92 7.30 1.90
C TYR A 85 -2.00 8.11 0.61
N GLU A 86 -2.71 9.24 0.64
CA GLU A 86 -2.93 10.10 -0.53
C GLU A 86 -3.45 9.30 -1.76
N ASN A 87 -4.34 8.32 -1.53
CA ASN A 87 -4.89 7.34 -2.46
C ASN A 87 -3.94 6.19 -2.87
N TYR A 88 -2.66 6.23 -2.49
CA TYR A 88 -1.73 5.13 -2.68
C TYR A 88 -2.07 3.96 -1.76
N LEU A 89 -2.21 2.73 -2.30
CA LEU A 89 -2.59 1.52 -1.57
C LEU A 89 -1.41 0.80 -0.88
N LEU A 90 -0.34 1.53 -0.57
CA LEU A 90 0.70 1.18 0.39
C LEU A 90 1.59 -0.03 0.05
N GLY A 91 1.60 -0.54 -1.18
CA GLY A 91 2.26 -1.80 -1.53
C GLY A 91 3.74 -1.89 -1.15
N THR A 92 4.54 -0.86 -1.42
CA THR A 92 5.93 -0.79 -0.95
C THR A 92 6.00 -0.60 0.57
N SER A 93 5.06 0.18 1.14
CA SER A 93 5.11 0.60 2.54
C SER A 93 4.97 -0.55 3.52
N PHE A 94 4.17 -1.57 3.21
CA PHE A 94 4.06 -2.76 4.06
C PHE A 94 4.97 -3.93 3.61
N ALA A 95 5.54 -3.90 2.39
CA ALA A 95 6.54 -4.88 1.97
C ALA A 95 7.87 -4.71 2.72
N ARG A 96 8.31 -3.49 3.01
CA ARG A 96 9.59 -3.25 3.69
C ARG A 96 9.61 -3.75 5.14
N PRO A 97 8.58 -3.54 6.00
CA PRO A 97 8.54 -4.09 7.34
C PRO A 97 8.65 -5.62 7.42
N ILE A 98 7.98 -6.37 6.53
CA ILE A 98 8.05 -7.83 6.54
C ILE A 98 9.44 -8.32 6.10
N ILE A 99 10.04 -7.72 5.06
CA ILE A 99 11.40 -8.04 4.63
C ILE A 99 12.39 -7.73 5.75
N ALA A 100 12.27 -6.56 6.41
CA ALA A 100 13.15 -6.18 7.51
C ALA A 100 13.04 -7.14 8.71
N LYS A 101 11.85 -7.61 9.04
CA LYS A 101 11.65 -8.66 10.06
C LYS A 101 12.44 -9.91 9.70
N LYS A 102 12.36 -10.35 8.45
CA LYS A 102 13.09 -11.54 7.96
C LYS A 102 14.62 -11.32 7.96
N LEU A 103 15.09 -10.13 7.61
CA LEU A 103 16.52 -9.77 7.73
C LEU A 103 17.02 -9.93 9.16
N VAL A 104 16.25 -9.46 10.15
CA VAL A 104 16.61 -9.61 11.57
C VAL A 104 16.62 -11.07 12.01
N GLU A 105 15.66 -11.88 11.57
CA GLU A 105 15.62 -13.32 11.87
C GLU A 105 16.87 -14.03 11.35
N ILE A 106 17.22 -13.77 10.08
CA ILE A 106 18.42 -14.35 9.45
C ILE A 106 19.70 -13.81 10.09
N ALA A 107 19.76 -12.51 10.41
CA ALA A 107 20.92 -11.93 11.09
C ALA A 107 21.18 -12.60 12.45
N LYS A 108 20.14 -12.86 13.22
CA LYS A 108 20.25 -13.61 14.50
C LYS A 108 20.67 -15.06 14.28
N GLN A 109 20.09 -15.74 13.26
CA GLN A 109 20.44 -17.11 12.92
C GLN A 109 21.90 -17.26 12.50
N GLU A 110 22.41 -16.32 11.70
CA GLU A 110 23.78 -16.32 11.18
C GLU A 110 24.81 -15.73 12.17
N GLY A 111 24.34 -15.15 13.28
CA GLY A 111 25.21 -14.43 14.24
C GLY A 111 25.86 -13.19 13.62
N ALA A 112 25.12 -12.47 12.80
CA ALA A 112 25.63 -11.28 12.13
C ALA A 112 25.73 -10.08 13.09
N ASP A 113 26.71 -9.25 12.86
CA ASP A 113 27.01 -8.05 13.67
C ASP A 113 26.18 -6.83 13.22
N ALA A 114 25.78 -6.81 11.94
CA ALA A 114 25.06 -5.69 11.34
C ALA A 114 24.12 -6.12 10.21
N ILE A 115 23.15 -5.27 9.92
CA ILE A 115 22.28 -5.35 8.73
C ILE A 115 22.60 -4.16 7.83
N CYS A 116 22.75 -4.40 6.53
CA CYS A 116 22.96 -3.39 5.51
C CYS A 116 21.75 -3.30 4.58
N HIS A 117 21.40 -2.08 4.18
CA HIS A 117 20.42 -1.84 3.11
C HIS A 117 20.93 -0.80 2.10
N GLY A 118 20.51 -0.93 0.84
CA GLY A 118 20.86 -0.03 -0.26
C GLY A 118 19.87 1.10 -0.53
N CYS A 119 19.04 1.46 0.47
CA CYS A 119 18.05 2.52 0.27
C CYS A 119 18.73 3.89 0.20
N THR A 120 18.30 4.72 -0.76
CA THR A 120 18.80 6.09 -0.91
C THR A 120 18.39 6.98 0.25
N GLY A 121 19.18 8.01 0.55
CA GLY A 121 18.86 8.98 1.60
C GLY A 121 17.65 9.87 1.31
N LYS A 122 17.15 9.85 0.06
CA LYS A 122 15.97 10.60 -0.40
C LYS A 122 14.67 9.77 -0.38
N GLY A 123 14.77 8.44 -0.16
CA GLY A 123 13.64 7.51 -0.16
C GLY A 123 13.05 7.27 1.22
N ASN A 124 11.77 6.88 1.27
CA ASN A 124 11.09 6.48 2.50
C ASN A 124 11.56 5.11 3.01
N ASP A 125 12.04 4.25 2.13
CA ASP A 125 12.33 2.85 2.43
C ASP A 125 13.40 2.67 3.50
N GLN A 126 14.40 3.58 3.57
CA GLN A 126 15.37 3.58 4.65
C GLN A 126 14.68 3.67 6.03
N VAL A 127 13.66 4.51 6.17
CA VAL A 127 12.91 4.67 7.41
C VAL A 127 12.14 3.38 7.74
N ARG A 128 11.48 2.80 6.75
CA ARG A 128 10.68 1.58 6.90
C ARG A 128 11.53 0.38 7.32
N PHE A 129 12.70 0.18 6.69
CA PHE A 129 13.64 -0.86 7.08
C PHE A 129 14.17 -0.64 8.50
N GLU A 130 14.68 0.54 8.79
CA GLU A 130 15.36 0.79 10.08
C GLU A 130 14.40 0.75 11.26
N LEU A 131 13.20 1.32 11.15
CA LEU A 131 12.19 1.22 12.21
C LEU A 131 11.78 -0.22 12.49
N ALA A 132 11.65 -1.05 11.46
CA ALA A 132 11.36 -2.47 11.64
C ALA A 132 12.55 -3.23 12.25
N ILE A 133 13.78 -2.97 11.82
CA ILE A 133 14.99 -3.55 12.42
C ILE A 133 15.07 -3.18 13.91
N GLN A 134 14.86 -1.90 14.25
CA GLN A 134 14.88 -1.41 15.63
C GLN A 134 13.79 -2.07 16.49
N ALA A 135 12.61 -2.36 15.91
CA ALA A 135 11.53 -3.03 16.64
C ALA A 135 11.89 -4.45 17.08
N PHE A 136 12.72 -5.18 16.32
CA PHE A 136 13.06 -6.59 16.58
C PHE A 136 14.49 -6.81 17.08
N ALA A 137 15.40 -5.85 16.82
CA ALA A 137 16.79 -5.93 17.18
C ALA A 137 17.38 -4.52 17.51
N PRO A 138 16.96 -3.90 18.64
CA PRO A 138 17.33 -2.52 18.96
C PRO A 138 18.84 -2.30 19.16
N GLY A 139 19.61 -3.36 19.36
CA GLY A 139 21.08 -3.32 19.49
C GLY A 139 21.83 -3.69 18.19
N MET A 140 21.14 -3.98 17.10
CA MET A 140 21.75 -4.34 15.83
C MET A 140 22.28 -3.09 15.13
N ASP A 141 23.53 -3.14 14.67
CA ASP A 141 24.07 -2.07 13.86
C ASP A 141 23.42 -2.05 12.46
N ILE A 142 23.17 -0.84 11.96
CA ILE A 142 22.61 -0.64 10.62
C ILE A 142 23.63 0.10 9.76
N ILE A 143 23.95 -0.46 8.60
CA ILE A 143 24.83 0.14 7.59
C ILE A 143 23.94 0.65 6.45
N ALA A 144 23.92 1.96 6.27
CA ALA A 144 23.17 2.65 5.21
C ALA A 144 24.14 3.49 4.33
N PRO A 145 24.85 2.89 3.38
CA PRO A 145 25.97 3.50 2.67
C PRO A 145 25.60 4.77 1.91
N TRP A 146 24.41 4.86 1.33
CA TRP A 146 23.95 6.05 0.60
C TRP A 146 24.04 7.37 1.40
N ARG A 147 24.20 7.30 2.71
CA ARG A 147 24.35 8.49 3.57
C ARG A 147 25.77 9.00 3.66
N PHE A 148 26.78 8.19 3.28
CA PHE A 148 28.18 8.53 3.54
C PHE A 148 29.20 7.98 2.54
N TRP A 149 28.78 7.14 1.57
CA TRP A 149 29.73 6.55 0.62
C TRP A 149 30.06 7.49 -0.54
N GLU A 150 31.15 7.20 -1.24
CA GLU A 150 31.63 7.96 -2.40
C GLU A 150 30.90 7.64 -3.70
N LEU A 151 30.17 6.50 -3.76
CA LEU A 151 29.39 6.04 -4.92
C LEU A 151 28.01 6.70 -4.93
N ASN A 152 27.98 8.02 -4.97
CA ASN A 152 26.77 8.82 -4.77
C ASN A 152 26.03 9.19 -6.07
N SER A 153 26.35 8.51 -7.17
CA SER A 153 25.62 8.63 -8.44
C SER A 153 25.59 7.29 -9.19
N ARG A 154 24.58 7.13 -10.05
CA ARG A 154 24.42 5.92 -10.87
C ARG A 154 25.62 5.66 -11.78
N GLU A 155 26.25 6.70 -12.30
CA GLU A 155 27.44 6.59 -13.14
C GLU A 155 28.60 5.98 -12.36
N LYS A 156 28.84 6.45 -11.12
CA LYS A 156 29.90 5.91 -10.26
C LYS A 156 29.63 4.47 -9.84
N GLU A 157 28.37 4.12 -9.56
CA GLU A 157 28.01 2.73 -9.28
C GLU A 157 28.24 1.81 -10.48
N ILE A 158 27.92 2.26 -11.70
CA ILE A 158 28.18 1.51 -12.93
C ILE A 158 29.70 1.36 -13.15
N GLU A 159 30.50 2.40 -12.93
CA GLU A 159 31.95 2.35 -13.04
C GLU A 159 32.55 1.37 -12.02
N TYR A 160 32.11 1.44 -10.77
CA TYR A 160 32.51 0.53 -9.70
C TYR A 160 32.12 -0.93 -10.04
N ALA A 161 30.88 -1.16 -10.50
CA ALA A 161 30.40 -2.45 -10.90
C ALA A 161 31.25 -3.07 -12.04
N LYS A 162 31.61 -2.26 -13.04
CA LYS A 162 32.50 -2.70 -14.14
C LYS A 162 33.90 -3.07 -13.64
N SER A 163 34.46 -2.26 -12.74
CA SER A 163 35.81 -2.53 -12.18
C SER A 163 35.85 -3.82 -11.35
N HIS A 164 34.73 -4.24 -10.80
CA HIS A 164 34.58 -5.46 -9.99
C HIS A 164 33.96 -6.66 -10.75
N ASN A 165 33.78 -6.53 -12.07
CA ASN A 165 33.17 -7.56 -12.92
C ASN A 165 31.78 -8.03 -12.42
N ILE A 166 31.00 -7.14 -11.83
CA ILE A 166 29.63 -7.45 -11.37
C ILE A 166 28.73 -7.69 -12.58
N PRO A 167 28.03 -8.86 -12.68
CA PRO A 167 27.16 -9.14 -13.79
C PRO A 167 25.92 -8.26 -13.74
N LEU A 168 25.87 -7.20 -14.55
CA LEU A 168 24.75 -6.29 -14.64
C LEU A 168 24.05 -6.41 -15.99
N LYS A 169 22.73 -6.60 -15.96
CA LYS A 169 21.86 -6.44 -17.14
C LYS A 169 21.46 -4.97 -17.28
N ILE A 170 22.43 -4.06 -17.40
CA ILE A 170 22.13 -2.62 -17.48
C ILE A 170 22.19 -2.17 -18.92
N THR A 171 21.07 -1.65 -19.40
CA THR A 171 21.01 -0.67 -20.49
C THR A 171 20.85 0.70 -19.84
N ALA A 172 21.81 1.59 -20.04
CA ALA A 172 22.00 2.82 -19.26
C ALA A 172 20.91 3.91 -19.46
N GLU A 173 19.98 3.77 -20.38
CA GLU A 173 19.30 4.95 -20.92
C GLU A 173 17.76 5.02 -20.79
N THR A 174 17.07 3.99 -20.32
CA THR A 174 15.59 4.00 -20.46
C THR A 174 14.77 3.40 -19.33
N ASN A 175 15.34 3.04 -18.19
CA ASN A 175 14.56 2.32 -17.18
C ASN A 175 14.11 3.23 -16.04
N TYR A 176 12.78 3.38 -15.90
CA TYR A 176 12.17 3.89 -14.68
C TYR A 176 12.62 3.07 -13.48
N SER A 177 12.73 3.70 -12.31
CA SER A 177 12.85 2.96 -11.07
C SER A 177 11.54 2.25 -10.79
N LYS A 178 11.57 0.94 -10.65
CA LYS A 178 10.39 0.10 -10.44
C LYS A 178 10.52 -0.69 -9.15
N ASP A 179 9.42 -0.85 -8.44
CA ASP A 179 9.30 -1.73 -7.28
C ASP A 179 8.05 -2.57 -7.43
N LYS A 180 8.24 -3.87 -7.57
CA LYS A 180 7.19 -4.85 -7.86
C LYS A 180 7.00 -5.83 -6.71
N ASN A 181 5.76 -6.09 -6.38
CA ASN A 181 5.36 -7.19 -5.51
C ASN A 181 3.97 -7.70 -5.90
N LEU A 182 3.43 -8.65 -5.15
CA LEU A 182 2.12 -9.25 -5.42
C LEU A 182 0.99 -8.20 -5.48
N TRP A 183 1.10 -7.12 -4.70
CA TRP A 183 0.05 -6.13 -4.56
C TRP A 183 0.09 -5.04 -5.62
N HIS A 184 1.28 -4.62 -6.00
CA HIS A 184 1.45 -3.48 -6.90
C HIS A 184 2.77 -3.46 -7.68
N LEU A 185 2.85 -2.52 -8.60
CA LEU A 185 4.08 -2.06 -9.24
C LEU A 185 4.13 -0.54 -9.19
N SER A 186 5.27 0.03 -8.80
CA SER A 186 5.53 1.47 -8.85
C SER A 186 6.49 1.82 -9.99
N HIS A 187 6.31 3.03 -10.54
CA HIS A 187 7.20 3.64 -11.53
C HIS A 187 7.60 5.03 -11.05
N GLU A 188 8.90 5.30 -11.00
CA GLU A 188 9.46 6.60 -10.60
C GLU A 188 10.65 6.98 -11.48
N GLY A 189 11.00 8.26 -11.49
CA GLY A 189 12.20 8.77 -12.16
C GLY A 189 12.00 9.18 -13.62
N LEU A 190 13.08 9.53 -14.30
CA LEU A 190 13.10 10.02 -15.68
C LEU A 190 12.14 11.21 -15.90
N ASP A 191 11.33 11.14 -16.96
CA ASP A 191 10.34 12.16 -17.33
C ASP A 191 9.21 12.33 -16.29
N LEU A 192 8.98 11.34 -15.41
CA LEU A 192 8.03 11.45 -14.31
C LEU A 192 8.51 12.42 -13.20
N GLU A 193 9.80 12.76 -13.14
CA GLU A 193 10.31 13.72 -12.13
C GLU A 193 9.76 15.14 -12.36
N ASP A 194 9.35 15.45 -13.58
CA ASP A 194 8.68 16.72 -13.90
C ASP A 194 7.17 16.49 -14.03
N PRO A 195 6.36 17.01 -13.09
CA PRO A 195 4.91 16.83 -13.12
C PRO A 195 4.21 17.54 -14.29
N SER A 196 4.92 18.37 -15.06
CA SER A 196 4.40 18.96 -16.29
C SER A 196 4.38 17.98 -17.47
N ASN A 197 5.12 16.86 -17.37
CA ASN A 197 5.12 15.83 -18.38
C ASN A 197 3.91 14.90 -18.22
N ALA A 198 3.27 14.54 -19.33
CA ALA A 198 2.22 13.54 -19.33
C ALA A 198 2.79 12.14 -19.00
N THR A 199 2.04 11.35 -18.21
CA THR A 199 2.40 9.95 -17.97
C THR A 199 2.31 9.16 -19.26
N PRO A 200 3.35 8.41 -19.65
CA PRO A 200 3.41 7.71 -20.91
C PRO A 200 2.67 6.36 -20.87
N LEU A 201 1.37 6.37 -20.52
CA LEU A 201 0.57 5.15 -20.33
C LEU A 201 0.47 4.27 -21.57
N GLU A 202 0.56 4.88 -22.77
CA GLU A 202 0.49 4.16 -24.05
C GLU A 202 1.86 3.65 -24.53
N LYS A 203 2.96 3.99 -23.82
CA LYS A 203 4.30 3.57 -24.22
C LYS A 203 4.45 2.07 -23.95
N GLU A 204 4.88 1.34 -24.98
CA GLU A 204 5.14 -0.09 -24.87
C GLU A 204 6.12 -0.41 -23.72
N GLY A 205 5.75 -1.35 -22.85
CA GLY A 205 6.55 -1.77 -21.69
C GLY A 205 6.58 -0.76 -20.51
N PHE A 206 5.79 0.31 -20.54
CA PHE A 206 5.62 1.17 -19.37
C PHE A 206 4.77 0.46 -18.32
N LEU A 207 3.51 0.14 -18.64
CA LEU A 207 2.65 -0.67 -17.78
C LEU A 207 3.05 -2.15 -17.87
N GLU A 208 3.08 -2.87 -16.76
CA GLU A 208 3.46 -4.30 -16.68
C GLU A 208 2.40 -5.18 -16.05
N LEU A 209 1.54 -4.63 -15.17
CA LEU A 209 0.45 -5.38 -14.55
C LEU A 209 -0.85 -5.26 -15.35
N GLY A 210 -0.93 -4.30 -16.26
CA GLY A 210 -2.12 -4.09 -17.05
C GLY A 210 -1.88 -3.32 -18.33
N VAL A 211 -2.96 -2.78 -18.87
CA VAL A 211 -2.98 -1.92 -20.05
C VAL A 211 -3.64 -0.59 -19.69
N SER A 212 -3.43 0.45 -20.50
CA SER A 212 -4.15 1.70 -20.32
C SER A 212 -5.66 1.52 -20.55
N PRO A 213 -6.53 2.38 -20.00
CA PRO A 213 -7.96 2.33 -20.27
C PRO A 213 -8.32 2.40 -21.76
N ILE A 214 -7.51 3.08 -22.57
CA ILE A 214 -7.72 3.17 -24.03
C ILE A 214 -7.46 1.81 -24.69
N GLN A 215 -6.41 1.10 -24.26
CA GLN A 215 -6.01 -0.20 -24.80
C GLN A 215 -6.81 -1.37 -24.23
N ALA A 216 -7.56 -1.13 -23.14
CA ALA A 216 -8.40 -2.16 -22.53
C ALA A 216 -9.50 -2.60 -23.49
N LYS A 217 -9.91 -3.87 -23.36
CA LYS A 217 -10.95 -4.48 -24.21
C LYS A 217 -12.29 -3.73 -24.18
N ASP A 218 -13.06 -3.85 -25.26
CA ASP A 218 -14.34 -3.17 -25.42
C ASP A 218 -15.54 -3.87 -24.75
N GLU A 219 -15.33 -5.07 -24.22
CA GLU A 219 -16.37 -5.82 -23.50
C GLU A 219 -16.07 -5.81 -22.00
N PRO A 220 -17.10 -5.56 -21.15
CA PRO A 220 -16.93 -5.58 -19.71
C PRO A 220 -16.70 -6.99 -19.17
N ASP A 221 -15.94 -7.11 -18.10
CA ASP A 221 -15.94 -8.30 -17.24
C ASP A 221 -16.84 -8.08 -16.03
N TYR A 222 -17.37 -9.18 -15.51
CA TYR A 222 -18.10 -9.20 -14.26
C TYR A 222 -17.40 -10.12 -13.28
N VAL A 223 -17.38 -9.73 -12.01
CA VAL A 223 -16.79 -10.52 -10.93
C VAL A 223 -17.65 -10.40 -9.69
N THR A 224 -17.91 -11.52 -9.03
CA THR A 224 -18.55 -11.56 -7.71
C THR A 224 -17.52 -11.99 -6.68
N ILE A 225 -17.29 -11.17 -5.65
CA ILE A 225 -16.35 -11.44 -4.56
C ILE A 225 -17.15 -11.68 -3.30
N HIS A 226 -16.93 -12.84 -2.66
CA HIS A 226 -17.49 -13.14 -1.34
C HIS A 226 -16.51 -12.78 -0.25
N PHE A 227 -17.02 -12.16 0.81
CA PHE A 227 -16.25 -11.81 2.00
C PHE A 227 -16.85 -12.50 3.23
N GLU A 228 -15.97 -12.95 4.14
CA GLU A 228 -16.30 -13.39 5.49
C GLU A 228 -15.54 -12.53 6.49
N GLU A 229 -16.26 -11.85 7.37
CA GLU A 229 -15.66 -10.92 8.35
C GLU A 229 -14.61 -9.97 7.72
N GLY A 230 -14.95 -9.40 6.56
CA GLY A 230 -14.12 -8.50 5.78
C GLY A 230 -12.94 -9.15 5.03
N THR A 231 -12.77 -10.48 5.11
CA THR A 231 -11.74 -11.22 4.38
C THR A 231 -12.33 -11.80 3.10
N PRO A 232 -11.73 -11.59 1.92
CA PRO A 232 -12.22 -12.20 0.68
C PRO A 232 -11.91 -13.72 0.70
N THR A 233 -12.92 -14.54 0.39
CA THR A 233 -12.83 -16.01 0.47
C THR A 233 -13.18 -16.72 -0.84
N SER A 234 -13.89 -16.06 -1.75
CA SER A 234 -14.19 -16.66 -3.06
C SER A 234 -14.35 -15.63 -4.17
N ILE A 235 -14.16 -16.09 -5.41
CA ILE A 235 -14.49 -15.36 -6.65
C ILE A 235 -15.46 -16.23 -7.44
N ASP A 236 -16.62 -15.65 -7.83
CA ASP A 236 -17.68 -16.28 -8.61
C ASP A 236 -18.12 -17.64 -8.04
N GLY A 237 -18.19 -17.73 -6.71
CA GLY A 237 -18.57 -18.92 -5.95
C GLY A 237 -17.49 -20.00 -5.84
N LYS A 238 -16.28 -19.75 -6.33
CA LYS A 238 -15.14 -20.64 -6.17
C LYS A 238 -14.30 -20.19 -4.99
N GLU A 239 -14.21 -21.02 -3.94
CA GLU A 239 -13.32 -20.79 -2.80
C GLU A 239 -11.84 -20.75 -3.24
N MET A 240 -11.10 -19.77 -2.72
CA MET A 240 -9.70 -19.52 -3.06
C MET A 240 -8.96 -18.94 -1.86
N SER A 241 -7.64 -19.12 -1.82
CA SER A 241 -6.81 -18.37 -0.87
C SER A 241 -6.82 -16.87 -1.19
N CYS A 242 -6.59 -16.01 -0.20
CA CYS A 242 -6.47 -14.57 -0.44
C CYS A 242 -5.36 -14.23 -1.45
N LEU A 243 -4.29 -15.04 -1.47
CA LEU A 243 -3.20 -14.90 -2.46
C LEU A 243 -3.72 -15.14 -3.88
N ASP A 244 -4.42 -16.26 -4.11
CA ASP A 244 -4.97 -16.59 -5.43
C ASP A 244 -6.06 -15.59 -5.87
N ILE A 245 -6.85 -15.07 -4.91
CA ILE A 245 -7.82 -14.00 -5.16
C ILE A 245 -7.12 -12.75 -5.68
N ILE A 246 -6.05 -12.30 -5.01
CA ILE A 246 -5.29 -11.11 -5.42
C ILE A 246 -4.69 -11.33 -6.81
N GLU A 247 -4.06 -12.47 -7.08
CA GLU A 247 -3.49 -12.77 -8.40
C GLU A 247 -4.56 -12.80 -9.50
N THR A 248 -5.70 -13.42 -9.23
CA THR A 248 -6.84 -13.47 -10.17
C THR A 248 -7.37 -12.05 -10.46
N LEU A 249 -7.51 -11.23 -9.43
CA LEU A 249 -7.99 -9.86 -9.58
C LEU A 249 -6.95 -8.94 -10.22
N ASN A 250 -5.66 -9.19 -10.02
CA ASN A 250 -4.60 -8.47 -10.72
C ASN A 250 -4.70 -8.72 -12.24
N ASP A 251 -4.84 -9.98 -12.64
CA ASP A 251 -4.98 -10.34 -14.06
C ASP A 251 -6.27 -9.77 -14.67
N LEU A 252 -7.38 -9.85 -13.94
CA LEU A 252 -8.66 -9.36 -14.40
C LEU A 252 -8.69 -7.83 -14.49
N GLY A 253 -8.22 -7.15 -13.45
CA GLY A 253 -8.15 -5.70 -13.38
C GLY A 253 -7.17 -5.12 -14.40
N GLY A 254 -6.00 -5.76 -14.57
CA GLY A 254 -5.00 -5.34 -15.53
C GLY A 254 -5.54 -5.36 -16.97
N LYS A 255 -6.27 -6.41 -17.39
CA LYS A 255 -6.91 -6.50 -18.71
C LYS A 255 -7.96 -5.43 -18.94
N ASN A 256 -8.56 -4.91 -17.88
CA ASN A 256 -9.59 -3.88 -17.91
C ASN A 256 -9.04 -2.47 -17.67
N GLY A 257 -7.71 -2.29 -17.57
CA GLY A 257 -7.07 -0.98 -17.36
C GLY A 257 -7.32 -0.38 -15.98
N ILE A 258 -7.58 -1.21 -14.97
CA ILE A 258 -7.93 -0.79 -13.60
C ILE A 258 -6.66 -0.65 -12.76
N GLY A 259 -6.70 0.29 -11.80
CA GLY A 259 -5.70 0.40 -10.75
C GLY A 259 -4.48 1.23 -11.11
N ILE A 260 -4.56 2.07 -12.13
CA ILE A 260 -3.51 3.04 -12.49
C ILE A 260 -3.73 4.31 -11.66
N LEU A 261 -2.69 4.71 -10.90
CA LEU A 261 -2.71 5.91 -10.08
C LEU A 261 -1.44 6.73 -10.33
N ASP A 262 -1.60 7.97 -10.77
CA ASP A 262 -0.53 8.95 -10.92
C ASP A 262 -0.69 10.02 -9.84
N ILE A 263 0.26 10.12 -8.92
CA ILE A 263 0.19 11.07 -7.80
C ILE A 263 1.52 11.75 -7.53
N VAL A 264 1.42 12.94 -6.95
CA VAL A 264 2.54 13.63 -6.30
C VAL A 264 2.35 13.52 -4.80
N GLU A 265 3.04 12.57 -4.18
CA GLU A 265 2.94 12.26 -2.76
C GLU A 265 3.90 13.08 -1.89
N ASN A 266 3.58 13.21 -0.61
CA ASN A 266 4.46 13.82 0.38
C ASN A 266 5.30 12.75 1.08
N ARG A 267 6.61 12.69 0.77
CA ARG A 267 7.53 11.73 1.40
C ARG A 267 7.82 12.08 2.85
N LEU A 268 8.12 11.06 3.67
CA LEU A 268 8.56 11.21 5.07
C LEU A 268 9.74 12.16 5.24
N VAL A 269 10.66 12.14 4.29
CA VAL A 269 11.85 12.98 4.27
C VAL A 269 11.57 14.43 3.86
N GLY A 270 10.29 14.82 3.72
CA GLY A 270 9.83 16.20 3.58
C GLY A 270 9.77 16.74 2.16
N MET A 271 10.08 15.94 1.14
CA MET A 271 9.95 16.35 -0.26
C MET A 271 8.70 15.77 -0.91
N LYS A 272 8.22 16.43 -1.95
CA LYS A 272 7.21 15.86 -2.85
C LYS A 272 7.89 14.96 -3.88
N SER A 273 7.24 13.86 -4.25
CA SER A 273 7.72 12.95 -5.28
C SER A 273 6.55 12.41 -6.09
N ARG A 274 6.69 12.37 -7.41
CA ARG A 274 5.69 11.76 -8.28
C ARG A 274 5.99 10.28 -8.46
N GLY A 275 4.95 9.47 -8.33
CA GLY A 275 4.95 8.05 -8.63
C GLY A 275 3.72 7.66 -9.43
N VAL A 276 3.89 6.69 -10.33
CA VAL A 276 2.78 6.04 -11.03
C VAL A 276 2.69 4.61 -10.51
N TYR A 277 1.51 4.22 -10.07
CA TYR A 277 1.28 2.93 -9.43
C TYR A 277 0.31 2.10 -10.26
N GLU A 278 0.58 0.81 -10.38
CA GLU A 278 -0.35 -0.19 -10.89
C GLU A 278 -0.78 -1.08 -9.72
N THR A 279 -2.05 -1.06 -9.33
CA THR A 279 -2.59 -1.86 -8.23
C THR A 279 -3.97 -2.43 -8.63
N PRO A 280 -4.05 -3.24 -9.69
CA PRO A 280 -5.34 -3.61 -10.27
C PRO A 280 -6.22 -4.42 -9.32
N GLY A 281 -5.74 -5.51 -8.75
CA GLY A 281 -6.50 -6.35 -7.82
C GLY A 281 -6.84 -5.64 -6.51
N GLY A 282 -5.88 -4.86 -6.00
CA GLY A 282 -6.09 -4.07 -4.79
C GLY A 282 -7.20 -3.05 -4.95
N THR A 283 -7.26 -2.34 -6.08
CA THR A 283 -8.30 -1.36 -6.36
C THR A 283 -9.68 -2.01 -6.43
N ILE A 284 -9.78 -3.21 -7.04
CA ILE A 284 -11.03 -3.98 -7.08
C ILE A 284 -11.45 -4.42 -5.68
N LEU A 285 -10.53 -4.96 -4.88
CA LEU A 285 -10.82 -5.42 -3.52
C LEU A 285 -11.29 -4.28 -2.61
N TYR A 286 -10.62 -3.12 -2.66
CA TYR A 286 -11.03 -1.95 -1.88
C TYR A 286 -12.43 -1.48 -2.28
N ALA A 287 -12.73 -1.40 -3.58
CA ALA A 287 -14.05 -1.02 -4.07
C ALA A 287 -15.14 -2.00 -3.63
N ALA A 288 -14.88 -3.31 -3.72
CA ALA A 288 -15.84 -4.33 -3.29
C ALA A 288 -16.07 -4.28 -1.78
N HIS A 289 -15.00 -4.22 -1.00
CA HIS A 289 -15.07 -4.19 0.45
C HIS A 289 -15.82 -2.95 0.96
N GLU A 290 -15.56 -1.76 0.40
CA GLU A 290 -16.29 -0.53 0.76
C GLU A 290 -17.79 -0.68 0.49
N LYS A 291 -18.20 -1.30 -0.64
CA LYS A 291 -19.63 -1.52 -0.95
C LYS A 291 -20.31 -2.45 0.04
N LEU A 292 -19.60 -3.44 0.55
CA LEU A 292 -20.16 -4.32 1.58
C LEU A 292 -20.30 -3.60 2.92
N GLU A 293 -19.29 -2.78 3.31
CA GLU A 293 -19.37 -1.95 4.52
C GLU A 293 -20.54 -0.95 4.48
N GLU A 294 -20.88 -0.39 3.32
CA GLU A 294 -22.00 0.54 3.17
C GLU A 294 -23.33 -0.02 3.66
N ILE A 295 -23.54 -1.34 3.56
CA ILE A 295 -24.80 -1.98 3.96
C ILE A 295 -24.72 -2.71 5.30
N THR A 296 -23.52 -2.93 5.85
CA THR A 296 -23.31 -3.74 7.07
C THR A 296 -22.89 -2.94 8.28
N LEU A 297 -22.35 -1.74 8.11
CA LEU A 297 -21.93 -0.88 9.21
C LEU A 297 -22.96 0.23 9.46
N ASP A 298 -23.20 0.52 10.74
CA ASP A 298 -23.97 1.70 11.12
C ASP A 298 -23.20 3.00 10.82
N LYS A 299 -23.94 4.11 10.77
CA LYS A 299 -23.40 5.42 10.41
C LYS A 299 -22.19 5.84 11.25
N ASP A 300 -22.26 5.69 12.55
CA ASP A 300 -21.23 6.21 13.45
C ASP A 300 -19.96 5.36 13.35
N THR A 301 -20.09 4.03 13.27
CA THR A 301 -19.01 3.10 13.01
C THR A 301 -18.35 3.35 11.66
N ALA A 302 -19.13 3.46 10.58
CA ALA A 302 -18.62 3.71 9.24
C ALA A 302 -17.86 5.03 9.14
N HIS A 303 -18.40 6.12 9.72
CA HIS A 303 -17.76 7.43 9.68
C HIS A 303 -16.47 7.48 10.51
N TYR A 304 -16.46 6.87 11.70
CA TYR A 304 -15.26 6.83 12.54
C TYR A 304 -14.18 5.93 11.93
N LYS A 305 -14.57 4.79 11.34
CA LYS A 305 -13.65 3.90 10.64
C LYS A 305 -12.91 4.63 9.50
N LYS A 306 -13.54 5.53 8.76
CA LYS A 306 -12.86 6.35 7.73
C LYS A 306 -11.76 7.25 8.32
N GLN A 307 -11.93 7.77 9.54
CA GLN A 307 -10.87 8.51 10.24
C GLN A 307 -9.74 7.60 10.69
N VAL A 308 -10.09 6.42 11.19
CA VAL A 308 -9.11 5.37 11.56
C VAL A 308 -8.30 4.93 10.34
N ALA A 309 -8.94 4.76 9.18
CA ALA A 309 -8.30 4.40 7.92
C ALA A 309 -7.17 5.36 7.52
N LEU A 310 -7.42 6.67 7.63
CA LEU A 310 -6.41 7.71 7.36
C LEU A 310 -5.20 7.57 8.29
N LYS A 311 -5.44 7.40 9.60
CA LYS A 311 -4.35 7.25 10.58
C LYS A 311 -3.62 5.93 10.42
N PHE A 312 -4.34 4.86 10.09
CA PHE A 312 -3.74 3.56 9.79
C PHE A 312 -2.82 3.66 8.58
N GLY A 313 -3.29 4.26 7.48
CA GLY A 313 -2.52 4.48 6.27
C GLY A 313 -1.24 5.31 6.52
N GLU A 314 -1.35 6.39 7.28
CA GLU A 314 -0.20 7.21 7.69
C GLU A 314 0.84 6.38 8.47
N LEU A 315 0.41 5.58 9.45
CA LEU A 315 1.33 4.74 10.22
C LEU A 315 2.05 3.70 9.35
N VAL A 316 1.33 3.10 8.41
CA VAL A 316 1.92 2.15 7.45
C VAL A 316 2.92 2.84 6.54
N TYR A 317 2.53 3.97 5.96
CA TYR A 317 3.39 4.77 5.08
C TYR A 317 4.69 5.20 5.78
N ASP A 318 4.58 5.59 7.05
CA ASP A 318 5.67 6.00 7.93
C ASP A 318 6.59 4.83 8.38
N GLY A 319 6.31 3.59 8.01
CA GLY A 319 7.06 2.43 8.49
C GLY A 319 6.79 2.04 9.95
N LYS A 320 5.71 2.55 10.54
CA LYS A 320 5.33 2.33 11.95
C LYS A 320 4.44 1.08 12.12
N TRP A 321 4.63 0.06 11.30
CA TRP A 321 3.83 -1.18 11.32
C TRP A 321 3.79 -1.85 12.70
N TYR A 322 4.92 -1.92 13.39
CA TYR A 322 5.05 -2.66 14.65
C TYR A 322 4.74 -1.84 15.90
N THR A 323 4.21 -0.62 15.74
CA THR A 323 3.88 0.26 16.87
C THR A 323 2.61 -0.16 17.59
N PRO A 324 2.49 0.14 18.92
CA PRO A 324 1.28 -0.15 19.68
C PRO A 324 0.02 0.51 19.09
N LEU A 325 0.13 1.75 18.58
CA LEU A 325 -1.01 2.45 17.99
C LEU A 325 -1.56 1.70 16.77
N ARG A 326 -0.69 1.28 15.82
CA ARG A 326 -1.14 0.50 14.67
C ARG A 326 -1.87 -0.79 15.11
N LYS A 327 -1.33 -1.50 16.11
CA LYS A 327 -1.96 -2.72 16.66
C LYS A 327 -3.34 -2.43 17.27
N ALA A 328 -3.48 -1.34 18.03
CA ALA A 328 -4.75 -0.93 18.61
C ALA A 328 -5.79 -0.58 17.54
N LEU A 329 -5.36 0.12 16.46
CA LEU A 329 -6.23 0.41 15.34
C LEU A 329 -6.64 -0.85 14.57
N SER A 330 -5.75 -1.84 14.44
CA SER A 330 -6.13 -3.16 13.88
C SER A 330 -7.22 -3.83 14.71
N SER A 331 -7.09 -3.87 16.03
CA SER A 331 -8.12 -4.46 16.89
C SER A 331 -9.47 -3.74 16.78
N PHE A 332 -9.45 -2.41 16.63
CA PHE A 332 -10.67 -1.66 16.33
C PHE A 332 -11.27 -2.07 14.99
N VAL A 333 -10.44 -2.15 13.95
CA VAL A 333 -10.88 -2.57 12.61
C VAL A 333 -11.46 -3.98 12.66
N ASP A 334 -10.76 -4.95 13.27
CA ASP A 334 -11.21 -6.35 13.36
C ASP A 334 -12.59 -6.46 14.02
N GLU A 335 -12.85 -5.66 15.06
CA GLU A 335 -14.17 -5.62 15.70
C GLU A 335 -15.27 -5.13 14.72
N THR A 336 -14.95 -4.12 13.90
CA THR A 336 -15.93 -3.60 12.93
C THR A 336 -16.22 -4.56 11.77
N GLN A 337 -15.33 -5.53 11.53
CA GLN A 337 -15.44 -6.44 10.39
C GLN A 337 -16.32 -7.68 10.67
N LYS A 338 -16.71 -7.95 11.90
CA LYS A 338 -17.49 -9.15 12.28
C LYS A 338 -18.81 -9.32 11.52
N THR A 339 -19.40 -8.23 11.04
CA THR A 339 -20.63 -8.23 10.25
C THR A 339 -20.40 -7.98 8.77
N VAL A 340 -19.16 -7.74 8.35
CA VAL A 340 -18.82 -7.45 6.94
C VAL A 340 -18.67 -8.77 6.18
N THR A 341 -19.82 -9.44 5.96
CA THR A 341 -19.91 -10.76 5.30
C THR A 341 -20.99 -10.70 4.22
N GLY A 342 -20.67 -11.17 3.02
CA GLY A 342 -21.60 -11.17 1.91
C GLY A 342 -20.95 -11.12 0.54
N ASP A 343 -21.78 -10.96 -0.49
CA ASP A 343 -21.35 -10.96 -1.89
C ASP A 343 -21.42 -9.57 -2.50
N VAL A 344 -20.39 -9.20 -3.24
CA VAL A 344 -20.34 -7.96 -4.02
C VAL A 344 -20.07 -8.30 -5.48
N LYS A 345 -20.99 -7.94 -6.37
CA LYS A 345 -20.83 -8.08 -7.81
C LYS A 345 -20.43 -6.74 -8.43
N LEU A 346 -19.34 -6.77 -9.18
CA LEU A 346 -18.77 -5.62 -9.86
C LEU A 346 -18.72 -5.84 -11.38
N GLN A 347 -18.87 -4.76 -12.13
CA GLN A 347 -18.55 -4.69 -13.55
C GLN A 347 -17.23 -3.92 -13.71
N LEU A 348 -16.31 -4.49 -14.46
CA LEU A 348 -14.99 -3.96 -14.75
C LEU A 348 -14.94 -3.55 -16.22
N TYR A 349 -14.66 -2.27 -16.48
CA TYR A 349 -14.69 -1.78 -17.84
C TYR A 349 -13.82 -0.52 -18.01
N LYS A 350 -12.80 -0.59 -18.85
CA LYS A 350 -11.97 0.55 -19.29
C LYS A 350 -11.54 1.47 -18.13
N GLY A 351 -10.89 0.91 -17.13
CA GLY A 351 -10.40 1.62 -15.94
C GLY A 351 -11.45 1.90 -14.87
N ASN A 352 -12.72 1.55 -15.11
CA ASN A 352 -13.80 1.80 -14.16
C ASN A 352 -14.26 0.53 -13.46
N ILE A 353 -14.65 0.68 -12.19
CA ILE A 353 -15.28 -0.33 -11.37
C ILE A 353 -16.70 0.14 -11.09
N ILE A 354 -17.70 -0.59 -11.57
CA ILE A 354 -19.12 -0.23 -11.45
C ILE A 354 -19.80 -1.27 -10.56
N PRO A 355 -20.30 -0.88 -9.37
CA PRO A 355 -21.07 -1.78 -8.52
C PRO A 355 -22.36 -2.23 -9.20
N CYS A 356 -22.61 -3.53 -9.22
CA CYS A 356 -23.84 -4.12 -9.80
C CYS A 356 -24.83 -4.54 -8.73
N SER A 357 -24.36 -5.24 -7.69
CA SER A 357 -25.18 -5.65 -6.57
C SER A 357 -24.32 -5.93 -5.33
N VAL A 358 -24.93 -5.81 -4.17
CA VAL A 358 -24.35 -6.21 -2.89
C VAL A 358 -25.41 -6.90 -2.05
N THR A 359 -25.04 -7.99 -1.39
CA THR A 359 -25.92 -8.77 -0.51
C THR A 359 -25.18 -9.19 0.74
N SER A 360 -25.88 -9.15 1.88
CA SER A 360 -25.31 -9.56 3.16
C SER A 360 -26.42 -10.07 4.09
N PRO A 361 -26.17 -11.15 4.87
CA PRO A 361 -27.09 -11.55 5.93
C PRO A 361 -27.11 -10.54 7.10
N TYR A 362 -26.12 -9.66 7.19
CA TYR A 362 -26.00 -8.61 8.20
C TYR A 362 -26.38 -7.23 7.68
N SER A 363 -27.08 -7.16 6.54
CA SER A 363 -27.49 -5.89 5.94
C SER A 363 -28.37 -5.08 6.89
N LEU A 364 -28.00 -3.82 7.09
CA LEU A 364 -28.83 -2.81 7.78
C LEU A 364 -29.78 -2.11 6.82
N TYR A 365 -29.64 -2.36 5.51
CA TYR A 365 -30.56 -1.84 4.50
C TYR A 365 -31.83 -2.67 4.48
N SER A 366 -32.95 -2.05 4.83
CA SER A 366 -34.29 -2.65 4.74
C SER A 366 -35.04 -2.04 3.56
N SER A 367 -35.39 -2.83 2.56
CA SER A 367 -36.13 -2.35 1.41
C SER A 367 -37.53 -1.85 1.80
N GLY A 368 -38.17 -2.46 2.82
CA GLY A 368 -39.43 -2.01 3.33
C GLY A 368 -39.38 -0.62 3.97
N MET A 369 -38.31 -0.32 4.76
CA MET A 369 -38.14 1.01 5.38
C MET A 369 -37.62 2.07 4.40
N ALA A 370 -36.92 1.68 3.36
CA ALA A 370 -36.32 2.59 2.38
C ALA A 370 -37.20 2.84 1.15
N THR A 371 -38.38 2.24 1.08
CA THR A 371 -39.32 2.44 -0.04
C THR A 371 -39.97 3.80 0.01
N PHE A 372 -40.35 4.32 -1.16
CA PHE A 372 -41.23 5.48 -1.30
C PHE A 372 -42.70 5.05 -1.41
N ASP A 373 -42.98 3.76 -1.46
CA ASP A 373 -44.29 3.20 -1.47
C ASP A 373 -44.92 3.23 -0.05
N GLU A 374 -46.20 2.96 0.07
CA GLU A 374 -46.92 2.87 1.36
C GLU A 374 -46.33 1.69 2.17
N ASP A 375 -45.89 1.98 3.39
CA ASP A 375 -45.22 1.01 4.27
C ASP A 375 -45.70 1.22 5.71
N ASP A 376 -46.02 0.12 6.38
CA ASP A 376 -46.48 0.09 7.77
C ASP A 376 -45.31 -0.03 8.80
N CYS A 377 -44.06 -0.11 8.33
CA CYS A 377 -42.90 -0.35 9.19
C CYS A 377 -42.35 0.92 9.85
N TYR A 378 -42.69 2.11 9.33
CA TYR A 378 -42.14 3.39 9.77
C TYR A 378 -43.23 4.47 9.84
N ASP A 379 -43.43 5.04 11.04
CA ASP A 379 -44.32 6.20 11.19
C ASP A 379 -43.56 7.50 10.85
N GLN A 380 -43.87 8.09 9.72
CA GLN A 380 -43.25 9.33 9.25
C GLN A 380 -43.51 10.52 10.22
N ALA A 381 -44.52 10.45 11.08
CA ALA A 381 -44.81 11.50 12.07
C ALA A 381 -43.77 11.58 13.17
N ASP A 382 -43.05 10.51 13.47
CA ASP A 382 -41.98 10.49 14.49
C ASP A 382 -40.82 11.44 14.14
N SER A 383 -40.59 11.68 12.85
CA SER A 383 -39.54 12.58 12.38
C SER A 383 -39.73 14.03 12.87
N ALA A 384 -40.98 14.49 13.02
CA ALA A 384 -41.26 15.82 13.47
C ALA A 384 -40.78 16.09 14.91
N GLY A 385 -41.00 15.13 15.83
CA GLY A 385 -40.51 15.17 17.19
C GLY A 385 -38.98 15.16 17.27
N PHE A 386 -38.34 14.27 16.51
CA PHE A 386 -36.90 14.20 16.41
C PHE A 386 -36.30 15.52 15.89
N ILE A 387 -36.81 16.06 14.77
CA ILE A 387 -36.30 17.29 14.15
C ILE A 387 -36.43 18.46 15.12
N HIS A 388 -37.57 18.54 15.84
CA HIS A 388 -37.80 19.62 16.84
C HIS A 388 -36.73 19.58 17.94
N LEU A 389 -36.45 18.44 18.56
CA LEU A 389 -35.45 18.31 19.61
C LEU A 389 -34.04 18.46 19.09
N PHE A 390 -33.71 17.82 17.97
CA PHE A 390 -32.41 17.93 17.34
C PHE A 390 -32.03 19.33 16.87
N GLY A 391 -33.04 20.10 16.42
CA GLY A 391 -32.90 21.48 15.96
C GLY A 391 -32.87 22.55 17.08
N LEU A 392 -33.13 22.20 18.36
CA LEU A 392 -33.19 23.18 19.45
C LEU A 392 -31.94 24.07 19.56
N PRO A 393 -30.68 23.53 19.48
CA PRO A 393 -29.51 24.40 19.58
C PRO A 393 -29.44 25.42 18.44
N LEU A 394 -29.85 25.06 17.23
CA LEU A 394 -29.91 25.98 16.09
C LEU A 394 -30.98 27.05 16.29
N LYS A 395 -32.14 26.63 16.77
CA LYS A 395 -33.24 27.55 17.08
C LYS A 395 -32.86 28.59 18.17
N VAL A 396 -32.25 28.09 19.27
CA VAL A 396 -31.80 28.96 20.37
C VAL A 396 -30.75 29.95 19.88
N ARG A 397 -29.78 29.47 19.09
CA ARG A 397 -28.78 30.34 18.48
C ARG A 397 -29.40 31.42 17.62
N ALA A 398 -30.32 31.05 16.73
CA ALA A 398 -31.00 32.01 15.86
C ALA A 398 -31.81 33.06 16.65
N LEU A 399 -32.46 32.67 17.77
CA LEU A 399 -33.15 33.62 18.66
C LEU A 399 -32.18 34.58 19.35
N ASN A 400 -31.05 34.06 19.86
CA ASN A 400 -30.01 34.89 20.47
C ASN A 400 -29.39 35.85 19.45
N ASP A 401 -29.15 35.43 18.24
CA ASP A 401 -28.64 36.28 17.18
C ASP A 401 -29.65 37.38 16.80
N GLN A 402 -30.94 37.07 16.78
CA GLN A 402 -31.98 38.09 16.58
C GLN A 402 -32.02 39.10 17.73
N GLU A 403 -31.87 38.68 18.98
CA GLU A 403 -31.82 39.58 20.14
C GLU A 403 -30.54 40.42 20.14
N LEU A 404 -29.38 39.83 19.88
CA LEU A 404 -28.08 40.48 19.90
C LEU A 404 -27.84 41.35 18.67
N PHE A 405 -28.20 40.86 17.49
CA PHE A 405 -27.96 41.54 16.21
C PHE A 405 -29.18 42.29 15.67
N GLY A 406 -30.40 41.91 16.05
CA GLY A 406 -31.62 42.63 15.68
C GLY A 406 -31.67 44.07 16.18
N LYS A 407 -30.93 44.41 17.23
CA LYS A 407 -30.72 45.76 17.72
C LYS A 407 -29.64 46.56 16.98
N THR A 408 -28.83 45.88 16.15
CA THR A 408 -27.67 46.46 15.44
C THR A 408 -27.76 46.35 13.92
N GLN A 409 -28.77 45.69 13.37
CA GLN A 409 -28.81 45.44 11.92
C GLN A 409 -29.54 46.49 11.11
N LYS A 410 -28.73 47.25 10.38
CA LYS A 410 -29.10 47.81 9.09
C LYS A 410 -28.37 47.16 7.88
N HIS A 411 -27.63 46.09 8.06
CA HIS A 411 -26.72 45.58 6.97
C HIS A 411 -26.51 44.07 6.93
N PHE A 412 -27.55 43.26 6.82
CA PHE A 412 -27.40 41.94 6.20
C PHE A 412 -28.34 41.82 4.99
N PRO A 413 -27.86 41.38 3.83
CA PRO A 413 -28.75 41.19 2.69
C PRO A 413 -29.74 40.07 3.02
N THR A 414 -31.02 40.36 2.87
CA THR A 414 -32.05 39.34 2.76
C THR A 414 -31.73 38.49 1.56
N VAL A 415 -31.50 37.18 1.77
CA VAL A 415 -31.51 36.20 0.68
C VAL A 415 -32.96 36.09 0.23
N GLU A 416 -33.27 36.64 -0.97
CA GLU A 416 -34.52 36.39 -1.68
C GLU A 416 -34.56 34.98 -2.25
#